data_0d2bf726ecd0d8e08681365fa7532ef9
#
_entry.id   0d2bf726ecd0d8e08681365fa7532ef9
#
_cell.length_a   1.000
_cell.length_b   1.000
_cell.length_c   1.000
_cell.angle_alpha   90.00
_cell.angle_beta   90.00
_cell.angle_gamma   90.00
#
_symmetry.space_group_name_H-M   'P 1'
#
loop_
_entity.id
_entity.type
_entity.pdbx_description
1 polymer ?
#
loop_
_entity_poly.entity_id
_entity_poly.type
_entity_poly.pdbx_seq_one_letter_code
_entity_poly.pdbx_strand_id
1 'polypeptide(L)'
;MKQTLILFMQDEPGVLNRISSLVRRRNFNIESIVAGRTEKKGITRMTLVVNEPDTTKQKTIINNIKRLVEIYDVVDATGQDCHTREHALVKISIEDHDIKEIDKLVSSGNCKILDSNKNAMILELSGNESTVEDTIKTLERYNILELLRSGKMAMISGKKDKHKPKLIKSSPYWEG
;
A
#
# COMPACT_ATOMS: atom_id res chain seq x y z
N MET A 1 0.21 -1.84 17.17
CA MET A 1 0.24 -2.87 16.10
C MET A 1 -0.45 -2.27 14.87
N LYS A 2 0.14 -2.39 13.70
CA LYS A 2 -0.46 -1.88 12.45
C LYS A 2 -1.61 -2.78 12.03
N GLN A 3 -2.75 -2.19 11.70
CA GLN A 3 -3.90 -2.87 11.11
C GLN A 3 -3.89 -2.65 9.60
N THR A 4 -4.03 -3.72 8.83
CA THR A 4 -4.08 -3.68 7.36
C THR A 4 -5.49 -4.07 6.90
N LEU A 5 -6.18 -3.14 6.26
CA LEU A 5 -7.54 -3.33 5.75
C LEU A 5 -7.54 -3.31 4.22
N ILE A 6 -8.28 -4.22 3.61
CA ILE A 6 -8.56 -4.22 2.18
C ILE A 6 -10.02 -3.82 2.00
N LEU A 7 -10.26 -2.74 1.26
CA LEU A 7 -11.58 -2.20 0.99
C LEU A 7 -11.90 -2.34 -0.49
N PHE A 8 -13.14 -2.69 -0.79
CA PHE A 8 -13.71 -2.62 -2.14
C PHE A 8 -14.81 -1.56 -2.11
N MET A 9 -14.73 -0.59 -3.00
CA MET A 9 -15.58 0.60 -2.96
C MET A 9 -15.96 1.08 -4.37
N GLN A 10 -16.98 1.91 -4.45
CA GLN A 10 -17.35 2.61 -5.68
C GLN A 10 -16.19 3.46 -6.19
N ASP A 11 -15.96 3.43 -7.51
CA ASP A 11 -14.99 4.30 -8.20
C ASP A 11 -15.63 5.65 -8.53
N GLU A 12 -15.97 6.42 -7.47
CA GLU A 12 -16.65 7.69 -7.57
C GLU A 12 -15.94 8.81 -6.79
N PRO A 13 -16.07 10.07 -7.25
CA PRO A 13 -15.53 11.21 -6.52
C PRO A 13 -16.07 11.29 -5.09
N GLY A 14 -15.19 11.61 -4.14
CA GLY A 14 -15.56 11.84 -2.76
C GLY A 14 -15.53 10.60 -1.85
N VAL A 15 -15.49 9.38 -2.38
CA VAL A 15 -15.45 8.15 -1.56
C VAL A 15 -14.21 8.13 -0.67
N LEU A 16 -13.03 8.42 -1.23
CA LEU A 16 -11.79 8.52 -0.47
C LEU A 16 -11.88 9.58 0.65
N ASN A 17 -12.47 10.74 0.35
CA ASN A 17 -12.65 11.79 1.35
C ASN A 17 -13.55 11.33 2.52
N ARG A 18 -14.61 10.58 2.24
CA ARG A 18 -15.50 10.03 3.29
C ARG A 18 -14.77 9.04 4.20
N ILE A 19 -13.96 8.15 3.62
CA ILE A 19 -13.14 7.20 4.38
C ILE A 19 -12.12 7.95 5.25
N SER A 20 -11.36 8.88 4.66
CA SER A 20 -10.36 9.68 5.38
C SER A 20 -10.98 10.51 6.51
N SER A 21 -12.15 11.11 6.24
CA SER A 21 -12.89 11.90 7.24
C SER A 21 -13.42 11.03 8.38
N LEU A 22 -13.84 9.78 8.09
CA LEU A 22 -14.27 8.83 9.11
C LEU A 22 -13.11 8.42 10.00
N VAL A 23 -11.97 8.07 9.40
CA VAL A 23 -10.74 7.69 10.11
C VAL A 23 -10.26 8.83 11.00
N ARG A 24 -10.20 10.06 10.46
CA ARG A 24 -9.83 11.28 11.19
C ARG A 24 -10.75 11.55 12.39
N ARG A 25 -12.08 11.49 12.19
CA ARG A 25 -13.06 11.74 13.29
C ARG A 25 -12.90 10.76 14.45
N ARG A 26 -12.36 9.59 14.22
CA ARG A 26 -12.09 8.56 15.23
C ARG A 26 -10.66 8.62 15.78
N ASN A 27 -9.90 9.63 15.37
CA ASN A 27 -8.52 9.87 15.79
C ASN A 27 -7.57 8.69 15.50
N PHE A 28 -7.78 8.01 14.36
CA PHE A 28 -6.85 7.00 13.89
C PHE A 28 -5.78 7.64 13.00
N ASN A 29 -4.53 7.22 13.17
CA ASN A 29 -3.45 7.62 12.29
C ASN A 29 -3.39 6.70 11.07
N ILE A 30 -3.55 7.30 9.89
CA ILE A 30 -3.34 6.62 8.61
C ILE A 30 -1.84 6.59 8.33
N GLU A 31 -1.29 5.39 8.20
CA GLU A 31 0.11 5.20 7.85
C GLU A 31 0.31 5.16 6.33
N SER A 32 -0.56 4.43 5.62
CA SER A 32 -0.53 4.40 4.15
C SER A 32 -1.90 4.12 3.56
N ILE A 33 -2.11 4.64 2.35
CA ILE A 33 -3.26 4.37 1.50
C ILE A 33 -2.74 4.06 0.10
N VAL A 34 -3.16 2.90 -0.44
CA VAL A 34 -2.92 2.53 -1.82
C VAL A 34 -4.25 2.17 -2.44
N ALA A 35 -4.67 2.91 -3.46
CA ALA A 35 -5.94 2.69 -4.14
C ALA A 35 -5.73 2.55 -5.65
N GLY A 36 -6.48 1.65 -6.26
CA GLY A 36 -6.43 1.41 -7.70
C GLY A 36 -7.71 0.72 -8.19
N ARG A 37 -7.93 0.79 -9.49
CA ARG A 37 -9.04 0.09 -10.15
C ARG A 37 -8.88 -1.41 -10.05
N THR A 38 -9.99 -2.11 -10.00
CA THR A 38 -10.01 -3.58 -10.08
C THR A 38 -10.26 -4.03 -11.51
N GLU A 39 -10.30 -5.35 -11.72
CA GLU A 39 -10.75 -5.98 -12.96
C GLU A 39 -12.23 -5.70 -13.28
N LYS A 40 -12.99 -5.20 -12.29
CA LYS A 40 -14.40 -4.85 -12.44
C LYS A 40 -14.54 -3.34 -12.59
N LYS A 41 -15.17 -2.90 -13.67
CA LYS A 41 -15.49 -1.51 -13.93
C LYS A 41 -16.32 -0.91 -12.78
N GLY A 42 -16.00 0.29 -12.35
CA GLY A 42 -16.71 0.99 -11.28
C GLY A 42 -16.34 0.55 -9.86
N ILE A 43 -15.35 -0.33 -9.71
CA ILE A 43 -14.85 -0.76 -8.40
C ILE A 43 -13.39 -0.37 -8.22
N THR A 44 -13.13 0.39 -7.18
CA THR A 44 -11.77 0.67 -6.68
C THR A 44 -11.47 -0.25 -5.50
N ARG A 45 -10.26 -0.81 -5.49
CA ARG A 45 -9.69 -1.54 -4.36
C ARG A 45 -8.67 -0.68 -3.64
N MET A 46 -8.79 -0.62 -2.32
CA MET A 46 -7.87 0.14 -1.47
C MET A 46 -7.23 -0.78 -0.42
N THR A 47 -5.94 -0.63 -0.22
CA THR A 47 -5.25 -1.12 0.98
C THR A 47 -5.04 0.08 1.91
N LEU A 48 -5.63 0.03 3.09
CA LEU A 48 -5.53 1.06 4.12
C LEU A 48 -4.76 0.48 5.31
N VAL A 49 -3.65 1.12 5.67
CA VAL A 49 -2.89 0.77 6.88
C VAL A 49 -3.09 1.84 7.93
N VAL A 50 -3.56 1.44 9.10
CA VAL A 50 -3.75 2.31 10.25
C VAL A 50 -2.88 1.84 11.42
N ASN A 51 -2.31 2.79 12.14
CA ASN A 51 -1.55 2.49 13.35
C ASN A 51 -2.46 2.59 14.58
N GLU A 52 -3.01 1.45 15.00
CA GLU A 52 -3.86 1.35 16.19
C GLU A 52 -3.52 0.07 16.96
N PRO A 53 -3.02 0.17 18.19
CA PRO A 53 -2.68 -0.98 19.01
C PRO A 53 -3.90 -1.65 19.68
N ASP A 54 -5.01 -0.91 19.87
CA ASP A 54 -6.21 -1.40 20.57
C ASP A 54 -7.11 -2.19 19.60
N THR A 55 -7.26 -3.48 19.86
CA THR A 55 -8.07 -4.39 19.06
C THR A 55 -9.57 -4.05 19.05
N THR A 56 -10.09 -3.42 20.10
CA THR A 56 -11.48 -2.96 20.16
C THR A 56 -11.69 -1.78 19.22
N LYS A 57 -10.76 -0.86 19.19
CA LYS A 57 -10.78 0.26 18.25
C LYS A 57 -10.61 -0.23 16.82
N GLN A 58 -9.73 -1.23 16.57
CA GLN A 58 -9.59 -1.87 15.26
C GLN A 58 -10.92 -2.45 14.73
N LYS A 59 -11.69 -3.13 15.57
CA LYS A 59 -13.03 -3.62 15.21
C LYS A 59 -14.00 -2.46 14.93
N THR A 60 -13.90 -1.39 15.71
CA THR A 60 -14.75 -0.22 15.56
C THR A 60 -14.54 0.47 14.22
N ILE A 61 -13.28 0.62 13.76
CA ILE A 61 -13.01 1.24 12.46
C ILE A 61 -13.59 0.42 11.30
N ILE A 62 -13.45 -0.92 11.34
CA ILE A 62 -14.05 -1.82 10.34
C ILE A 62 -15.56 -1.63 10.27
N ASN A 63 -16.23 -1.67 11.43
CA ASN A 63 -17.69 -1.53 11.50
C ASN A 63 -18.17 -0.17 11.00
N ASN A 64 -17.42 0.89 11.27
CA ASN A 64 -17.75 2.22 10.79
C ASN A 64 -17.54 2.36 9.28
N ILE A 65 -16.47 1.80 8.73
CA ILE A 65 -16.23 1.81 7.28
C ILE A 65 -17.32 1.01 6.56
N LYS A 66 -17.70 -0.16 7.06
CA LYS A 66 -18.80 -0.99 6.49
C LYS A 66 -20.16 -0.30 6.44
N ARG A 67 -20.38 0.76 7.21
CA ARG A 67 -21.63 1.55 7.20
C ARG A 67 -21.68 2.59 6.09
N LEU A 68 -20.57 2.85 5.41
CA LEU A 68 -20.55 3.75 4.24
C LEU A 68 -21.23 3.04 3.07
N VAL A 69 -22.17 3.71 2.42
CA VAL A 69 -22.98 3.15 1.33
C VAL A 69 -22.11 2.78 0.13
N GLU A 70 -21.01 3.51 -0.08
CA GLU A 70 -20.08 3.31 -1.18
C GLU A 70 -19.13 2.12 -0.96
N ILE A 71 -19.14 1.50 0.20
CA ILE A 71 -18.25 0.38 0.53
C ILE A 71 -18.98 -0.95 0.28
N TYR A 72 -18.45 -1.72 -0.64
CA TYR A 72 -18.97 -3.05 -0.94
C TYR A 72 -18.48 -4.12 0.04
N ASP A 73 -17.20 -4.05 0.42
CA ASP A 73 -16.61 -5.00 1.37
C ASP A 73 -15.39 -4.41 2.08
N VAL A 74 -15.14 -4.91 3.29
CA VAL A 74 -13.95 -4.59 4.10
C VAL A 74 -13.41 -5.89 4.67
N VAL A 75 -12.18 -6.19 4.30
CA VAL A 75 -11.45 -7.38 4.76
C VAL A 75 -10.33 -6.95 5.68
N ASP A 76 -10.27 -7.50 6.88
CA ASP A 76 -9.14 -7.34 7.78
C ASP A 76 -8.06 -8.36 7.40
N ALA A 77 -6.98 -7.87 6.82
CA ALA A 77 -5.83 -8.68 6.42
C ALA A 77 -4.77 -8.80 7.53
N THR A 78 -5.01 -8.18 8.70
CA THR A 78 -4.08 -8.20 9.82
C THR A 78 -3.88 -9.62 10.33
N GLY A 79 -2.63 -10.09 10.32
CA GLY A 79 -2.30 -11.45 10.80
C GLY A 79 -2.81 -12.60 9.92
N GLN A 80 -3.41 -12.30 8.75
CA GLN A 80 -3.78 -13.31 7.78
C GLN A 80 -2.60 -13.66 6.84
N ASP A 81 -2.65 -14.85 6.25
CA ASP A 81 -1.72 -15.23 5.18
C ASP A 81 -2.01 -14.37 3.94
N CYS A 82 -1.14 -13.41 3.70
CA CYS A 82 -1.29 -12.46 2.58
C CYS A 82 0.07 -12.12 1.96
N HIS A 83 0.04 -11.90 0.65
CA HIS A 83 1.16 -11.33 -0.08
C HIS A 83 1.13 -9.82 0.03
N THR A 84 2.22 -9.25 0.52
CA THR A 84 2.38 -7.79 0.59
C THR A 84 3.47 -7.34 -0.37
N ARG A 85 3.27 -6.18 -0.97
CA ARG A 85 4.28 -5.49 -1.79
C ARG A 85 4.25 -4.00 -1.50
N GLU A 86 5.42 -3.41 -1.58
CA GLU A 86 5.65 -1.99 -1.55
C GLU A 86 6.65 -1.64 -2.64
N HIS A 87 6.47 -0.50 -3.28
CA HIS A 87 7.43 0.09 -4.19
C HIS A 87 7.97 1.38 -3.59
N ALA A 88 9.26 1.63 -3.81
CA ALA A 88 9.85 2.92 -3.48
C ALA A 88 10.74 3.39 -4.62
N LEU A 89 10.81 4.72 -4.81
CA LEU A 89 11.81 5.38 -5.64
C LEU A 89 12.72 6.15 -4.70
N VAL A 90 14.01 5.90 -4.81
CA VAL A 90 15.04 6.52 -3.96
C VAL A 90 16.04 7.20 -4.86
N LYS A 91 16.19 8.51 -4.68
CA LYS A 91 17.26 9.29 -5.31
C LYS A 91 18.38 9.49 -4.31
N ILE A 92 19.56 9.03 -4.67
CA ILE A 92 20.77 9.14 -3.83
C ILE A 92 21.82 9.99 -4.53
N SER A 93 22.67 10.63 -3.74
CA SER A 93 23.94 11.20 -4.20
C SER A 93 24.96 10.09 -4.29
N ILE A 94 25.75 10.06 -5.36
CA ILE A 94 26.80 9.05 -5.58
C ILE A 94 28.12 9.70 -5.92
N GLU A 95 29.19 8.99 -5.56
CA GLU A 95 30.54 9.24 -6.01
C GLU A 95 31.05 8.03 -6.83
N ASP A 96 32.13 8.21 -7.61
CA ASP A 96 32.60 7.16 -8.55
C ASP A 96 32.91 5.81 -7.88
N HIS A 97 33.25 5.80 -6.59
CA HIS A 97 33.56 4.58 -5.86
C HIS A 97 32.32 3.82 -5.38
N ASP A 98 31.13 4.43 -5.34
CA ASP A 98 29.89 3.85 -4.84
C ASP A 98 29.27 2.84 -5.80
N ILE A 99 29.54 2.98 -7.10
CA ILE A 99 28.88 2.21 -8.16
C ILE A 99 28.99 0.71 -7.94
N LYS A 100 30.17 0.20 -7.57
CA LYS A 100 30.39 -1.24 -7.36
C LYS A 100 29.56 -1.85 -6.21
N GLU A 101 29.28 -1.07 -5.19
CA GLU A 101 28.50 -1.52 -4.05
C GLU A 101 26.99 -1.47 -4.37
N ILE A 102 26.57 -0.46 -5.12
CA ILE A 102 25.19 -0.36 -5.60
C ILE A 102 24.88 -1.50 -6.57
N ASP A 103 25.81 -1.88 -7.45
CA ASP A 103 25.66 -3.04 -8.35
C ASP A 103 25.43 -4.35 -7.59
N LYS A 104 25.99 -4.52 -6.40
CA LYS A 104 25.70 -5.68 -5.54
C LYS A 104 24.26 -5.66 -5.00
N LEU A 105 23.74 -4.49 -4.63
CA LEU A 105 22.35 -4.33 -4.23
C LEU A 105 21.39 -4.63 -5.39
N VAL A 106 21.72 -4.16 -6.58
CA VAL A 106 20.96 -4.47 -7.81
C VAL A 106 20.96 -5.97 -8.09
N SER A 107 22.10 -6.63 -7.93
CA SER A 107 22.23 -8.08 -8.14
C SER A 107 21.42 -8.92 -7.15
N SER A 108 21.02 -8.37 -6.00
CA SER A 108 20.12 -9.05 -5.06
C SER A 108 18.67 -9.17 -5.54
N GLY A 109 18.32 -8.45 -6.62
CA GLY A 109 17.00 -8.51 -7.26
C GLY A 109 15.90 -7.65 -6.62
N ASN A 110 16.20 -6.97 -5.50
CA ASN A 110 15.24 -6.11 -4.80
C ASN A 110 15.35 -4.62 -5.17
N CYS A 111 16.38 -4.30 -5.95
CA CYS A 111 16.74 -2.94 -6.35
C CYS A 111 17.04 -2.91 -7.84
N LYS A 112 16.61 -1.84 -8.54
CA LYS A 112 16.89 -1.63 -9.96
C LYS A 112 17.28 -0.17 -10.19
N ILE A 113 18.31 0.06 -11.00
CA ILE A 113 18.69 1.40 -11.43
C ILE A 113 17.71 1.84 -12.53
N LEU A 114 17.03 2.99 -12.32
CA LEU A 114 16.16 3.60 -13.32
C LEU A 114 16.88 4.70 -14.09
N ASP A 115 17.69 5.49 -13.40
CA ASP A 115 18.46 6.59 -13.98
C ASP A 115 19.77 6.76 -13.21
N SER A 116 20.82 7.17 -13.92
CA SER A 116 22.12 7.42 -13.33
C SER A 116 22.86 8.53 -14.09
N ASN A 117 23.42 9.46 -13.34
CA ASN A 117 24.32 10.50 -13.85
C ASN A 117 25.56 10.59 -12.94
N LYS A 118 26.46 11.55 -13.21
CA LYS A 118 27.73 11.67 -12.46
C LYS A 118 27.58 11.89 -10.96
N ASN A 119 26.47 12.50 -10.51
CA ASN A 119 26.33 12.97 -9.13
C ASN A 119 25.14 12.33 -8.40
N ALA A 120 24.22 11.67 -9.12
CA ALA A 120 23.02 11.10 -8.54
C ALA A 120 22.52 9.89 -9.31
N MET A 121 21.81 9.02 -8.59
CA MET A 121 21.18 7.82 -9.12
C MET A 121 19.75 7.69 -8.58
N ILE A 122 18.82 7.23 -9.43
CA ILE A 122 17.47 6.89 -9.06
C ILE A 122 17.32 5.37 -9.05
N LEU A 123 16.93 4.85 -7.91
CA LEU A 123 16.75 3.42 -7.67
C LEU A 123 15.27 3.12 -7.46
N GLU A 124 14.78 2.06 -8.11
CA GLU A 124 13.48 1.44 -7.83
C GLU A 124 13.68 0.29 -6.86
N LEU A 125 12.94 0.28 -5.77
CA LEU A 125 12.90 -0.81 -4.80
C LEU A 125 11.53 -1.49 -4.87
N SER A 126 11.50 -2.82 -4.80
CA SER A 126 10.27 -3.59 -4.78
C SER A 126 10.42 -4.81 -3.88
N GLY A 127 9.48 -4.97 -2.93
CA GLY A 127 9.53 -6.08 -2.00
C GLY A 127 8.38 -6.06 -1.00
N ASN A 128 8.49 -6.86 0.05
CA ASN A 128 7.66 -6.69 1.24
C ASN A 128 8.16 -5.47 2.04
N GLU A 129 7.38 -5.04 3.03
CA GLU A 129 7.70 -3.85 3.85
C GLU A 129 9.09 -3.94 4.48
N SER A 130 9.48 -5.09 5.03
CA SER A 130 10.80 -5.25 5.65
C SER A 130 11.93 -5.19 4.62
N THR A 131 11.78 -5.83 3.48
CA THR A 131 12.78 -5.78 2.40
C THR A 131 13.03 -4.37 1.91
N VAL A 132 11.96 -3.61 1.69
CA VAL A 132 12.07 -2.20 1.24
C VAL A 132 12.73 -1.35 2.31
N GLU A 133 12.32 -1.51 3.58
CA GLU A 133 12.88 -0.77 4.72
C GLU A 133 14.37 -1.07 4.91
N ASP A 134 14.79 -2.35 4.88
CA ASP A 134 16.19 -2.75 5.05
C ASP A 134 17.05 -2.24 3.89
N THR A 135 16.50 -2.21 2.67
CA THR A 135 17.21 -1.65 1.52
C THR A 135 17.36 -0.13 1.65
N ILE A 136 16.31 0.59 2.10
CA ILE A 136 16.38 2.04 2.36
C ILE A 136 17.44 2.35 3.41
N LYS A 137 17.47 1.62 4.53
CA LYS A 137 18.51 1.76 5.57
C LYS A 137 19.92 1.56 5.02
N THR A 138 20.08 0.59 4.12
CA THR A 138 21.36 0.37 3.46
C THR A 138 21.76 1.55 2.58
N LEU A 139 20.78 2.21 1.95
CA LEU A 139 21.00 3.36 1.09
C LEU A 139 21.23 4.68 1.85
N GLU A 140 20.89 4.77 3.14
CA GLU A 140 21.10 5.98 3.95
C GLU A 140 22.56 6.44 3.97
N ARG A 141 23.50 5.53 3.83
CA ARG A 141 24.94 5.86 3.73
C ARG A 141 25.33 6.69 2.52
N TYR A 142 24.51 6.70 1.45
CA TYR A 142 24.75 7.41 0.20
C TYR A 142 24.08 8.80 0.15
N ASN A 143 23.64 9.36 1.25
CA ASN A 143 22.90 10.62 1.31
C ASN A 143 21.67 10.62 0.39
N ILE A 144 20.55 10.20 0.96
CA ILE A 144 19.26 10.18 0.26
C ILE A 144 18.80 11.60 -0.01
N LEU A 145 18.69 11.96 -1.29
CA LEU A 145 18.22 13.27 -1.76
C LEU A 145 16.69 13.34 -1.80
N GLU A 146 16.05 12.23 -2.16
CA GLU A 146 14.60 12.15 -2.26
C GLU A 146 14.14 10.70 -2.06
N LEU A 147 13.03 10.51 -1.35
CA LEU A 147 12.42 9.21 -1.12
C LEU A 147 10.91 9.30 -1.36
N LEU A 148 10.41 8.46 -2.26
CA LEU A 148 8.99 8.26 -2.51
C LEU A 148 8.62 6.81 -2.22
N ARG A 149 7.55 6.59 -1.44
CA ARG A 149 7.02 5.25 -1.13
C ARG A 149 5.57 5.14 -1.57
N SER A 150 5.22 4.03 -2.18
CA SER A 150 3.81 3.75 -2.55
C SER A 150 2.93 3.48 -1.33
N GLY A 151 3.52 2.95 -0.28
CA GLY A 151 2.80 2.30 0.81
C GLY A 151 2.49 0.82 0.51
N LYS A 152 1.93 0.14 1.51
CA LYS A 152 1.69 -1.31 1.47
C LYS A 152 0.49 -1.67 0.59
N MET A 153 0.71 -2.49 -0.42
CA MET A 153 -0.32 -3.27 -1.11
C MET A 153 -0.40 -4.65 -0.47
N ALA A 154 -1.61 -5.15 -0.22
CA ALA A 154 -1.82 -6.47 0.36
C ALA A 154 -2.85 -7.27 -0.44
N MET A 155 -2.60 -8.56 -0.63
CA MET A 155 -3.52 -9.49 -1.28
C MET A 155 -3.55 -10.80 -0.49
N ILE A 156 -4.74 -11.25 -0.10
CA ILE A 156 -4.88 -12.50 0.65
C ILE A 156 -4.48 -13.67 -0.20
N SER A 157 -3.75 -14.62 0.38
CA SER A 157 -3.25 -15.82 -0.30
C SER A 157 -4.40 -16.68 -0.84
N GLY A 158 -4.28 -17.12 -2.10
CA GLY A 158 -5.37 -17.65 -2.93
C GLY A 158 -5.90 -19.05 -2.61
N LYS A 159 -5.71 -19.57 -1.39
CA LYS A 159 -6.19 -20.93 -1.08
C LYS A 159 -7.70 -21.07 -0.90
N LYS A 160 -8.49 -19.99 -0.80
CA LYS A 160 -9.96 -20.01 -0.86
C LYS A 160 -10.48 -18.65 -1.31
N ASP A 161 -11.07 -18.57 -2.47
CA ASP A 161 -11.84 -17.43 -3.03
C ASP A 161 -13.08 -17.05 -2.17
N LYS A 162 -12.86 -16.76 -0.89
CA LYS A 162 -13.94 -16.36 0.03
C LYS A 162 -14.28 -14.88 -0.03
N HIS A 163 -13.48 -14.08 -0.74
CA HIS A 163 -13.61 -12.62 -0.75
C HIS A 163 -13.93 -12.06 -2.13
N LYS A 164 -14.85 -12.73 -2.86
CA LYS A 164 -15.55 -12.01 -3.92
C LYS A 164 -16.44 -10.98 -3.22
N PRO A 165 -16.24 -9.66 -3.47
CA PRO A 165 -17.10 -8.66 -2.86
C PRO A 165 -18.56 -9.05 -3.16
N LYS A 166 -19.40 -9.13 -2.10
CA LYS A 166 -20.84 -9.31 -2.26
C LYS A 166 -21.38 -8.03 -2.86
N LEU A 167 -21.41 -7.97 -4.16
CA LEU A 167 -21.90 -6.83 -4.91
C LEU A 167 -23.40 -6.77 -4.71
N ILE A 168 -23.86 -5.72 -4.09
CA ILE A 168 -25.27 -5.44 -3.98
C ILE A 168 -25.75 -5.12 -5.40
N LYS A 169 -26.74 -5.87 -5.91
CA LYS A 169 -27.30 -5.80 -7.28
C LYS A 169 -27.88 -4.42 -7.69
N SER A 170 -27.73 -3.40 -6.84
CA SER A 170 -28.32 -2.08 -7.05
C SER A 170 -27.34 -0.98 -7.49
N SER A 171 -26.10 -1.32 -7.84
CA SER A 171 -25.20 -0.32 -8.42
C SER A 171 -25.55 -0.09 -9.89
N PRO A 172 -25.83 1.18 -10.32
CA PRO A 172 -26.16 1.49 -11.71
C PRO A 172 -25.02 1.22 -12.71
N TYR A 173 -23.86 0.76 -12.22
CA TYR A 173 -22.66 0.43 -13.01
C TYR A 173 -22.51 -1.08 -13.27
N TRP A 174 -23.54 -1.86 -12.96
CA TRP A 174 -23.58 -3.32 -13.19
C TRP A 174 -24.47 -3.65 -14.39
N GLU A 175 -23.95 -3.51 -15.57
CA GLU A 175 -24.41 -4.29 -16.68
C GLU A 175 -23.27 -5.19 -17.15
N GLY A 176 -23.50 -6.50 -16.91
CA GLY A 176 -22.97 -7.68 -17.54
C GLY A 176 -21.49 -8.00 -17.49
#